data_e94c0288bf527b42baa11d2e48526b94
#
_entry.id   e94c0288bf527b42baa11d2e48526b94
#
_cell.length_a   1.000
_cell.length_b   1.000
_cell.length_c   1.000
_cell.angle_alpha   90.00
_cell.angle_beta   90.00
_cell.angle_gamma   90.00
#
_symmetry.space_group_name_H-M   'P 1'
#
loop_
_entity.id
_entity.type
_entity.pdbx_description
1 polymer ?
#
loop_
_entity_poly.entity_id
_entity_poly.type
_entity_poly.pdbx_seq_one_letter_code
_entity_poly.pdbx_strand_id
1 'polypeptide(L)'
;MYPLRAALLCVAVLSVPIARAQIPVDTVRSFMSFRVEEDSLEGALLSADHDITYVLSGVPGSFVYDFGAFAWPTAWSVNGLSPQVAQLYFGPIPFNDLLTGRPRYDLLPTALLRYPKIDPGLPGAVVGIQTELRTADTRKPHTQLHYQAGAHGLQRVTALHAQQTNRLFGLPGKFQGLFAYSGAAVAGDYPGSRLRRQRQLLLRTRYQQYTWSLELLYLHNQRRLGAHSGVLGAGEARYNRLIAQVSGESRTRRLVRNDFLSTLTTRFLIASVYLSTQSLYYEGVGAAARRLGATVQRNFRIGRHRLHVRGDAYTQRISSGVALPIGHSASSIEVQVRDSLQFKTGYLLAQGIMRQQNGDWAPGGRLRWESTLSSIRPYLELSHSAAPSPLTGWGEYLVDGMAESGSITQASGGVGLHMGRFSVQPYGFVANAQNAPDYREIIIDSVQVVSDTYTTFGAGIRLNIASEPERGLYATLNSAMTGTGETKLDAGCLFPEWFSSGRLGFKAVLFTGDLRLNASVRGRSWSAMISRALHAPTGLLVIPSAERTPVDASYALDLVVEGGIRTATVYIIYENITSGTRLMSGNELVPDYPLPAQQWRFGVYWPIAN
;
A
#
# COMPACT_ATOMS: atom_id res chain seq x y z
N MET A 1 -18.61 -4.29 -26.84
CA MET A 1 -20.04 -4.41 -26.46
C MET A 1 -20.30 -5.32 -25.24
N TYR A 2 -19.42 -6.25 -24.90
CA TYR A 2 -19.58 -7.17 -23.75
C TYR A 2 -19.59 -6.53 -22.33
N PRO A 3 -18.80 -5.47 -22.02
CA PRO A 3 -18.76 -4.95 -20.66
C PRO A 3 -20.06 -4.26 -20.21
N LEU A 4 -20.82 -3.70 -21.16
CA LEU A 4 -22.10 -3.06 -20.82
C LEU A 4 -23.18 -4.08 -20.44
N ARG A 5 -23.15 -5.28 -21.07
CA ARG A 5 -24.09 -6.38 -20.75
C ARG A 5 -23.78 -6.99 -19.38
N ALA A 6 -22.51 -7.10 -19.01
CA ALA A 6 -22.12 -7.60 -17.68
C ALA A 6 -22.45 -6.61 -16.55
N ALA A 7 -22.28 -5.32 -16.79
CA ALA A 7 -22.71 -4.28 -15.84
C ALA A 7 -24.24 -4.28 -15.66
N LEU A 8 -25.00 -4.51 -16.73
CA LEU A 8 -26.46 -4.66 -16.67
C LEU A 8 -26.90 -5.93 -15.93
N LEU A 9 -26.16 -7.05 -16.07
CA LEU A 9 -26.45 -8.28 -15.34
C LEU A 9 -26.19 -8.11 -13.82
N CYS A 10 -25.11 -7.43 -13.44
CA CYS A 10 -24.84 -7.08 -12.04
C CYS A 10 -25.92 -6.17 -11.46
N VAL A 11 -26.44 -5.23 -12.23
CA VAL A 11 -27.56 -4.37 -11.81
C VAL A 11 -28.85 -5.18 -11.66
N ALA A 12 -29.12 -6.15 -12.54
CA ALA A 12 -30.30 -7.00 -12.49
C ALA A 12 -30.31 -7.94 -11.27
N VAL A 13 -29.17 -8.51 -10.89
CA VAL A 13 -29.03 -9.35 -9.69
C VAL A 13 -29.20 -8.52 -8.40
N LEU A 14 -28.84 -7.26 -8.41
CA LEU A 14 -28.96 -6.34 -7.28
C LEU A 14 -30.34 -5.68 -7.15
N SER A 15 -31.21 -5.81 -8.15
CA SER A 15 -32.54 -5.20 -8.19
C SER A 15 -33.67 -6.04 -7.57
N VAL A 16 -33.37 -7.19 -7.00
CA VAL A 16 -34.38 -8.00 -6.31
C VAL A 16 -34.95 -7.24 -5.10
N PRO A 17 -36.25 -6.97 -5.02
CA PRO A 17 -36.87 -6.24 -3.92
C PRO A 17 -36.91 -7.13 -2.68
N ILE A 18 -35.97 -6.92 -1.75
CA ILE A 18 -36.02 -7.50 -0.41
C ILE A 18 -36.57 -6.45 0.56
N ALA A 19 -37.59 -6.87 1.30
CA ALA A 19 -38.40 -6.06 2.22
C ALA A 19 -37.56 -5.18 3.18
N ARG A 20 -38.08 -3.98 3.37
CA ARG A 20 -37.78 -2.92 4.35
C ARG A 20 -36.84 -3.32 5.50
N ALA A 21 -35.57 -2.94 5.40
CA ALA A 21 -34.72 -2.73 6.56
C ALA A 21 -34.09 -1.35 6.46
N GLN A 22 -34.44 -0.46 7.37
CA GLN A 22 -33.74 0.82 7.59
C GLN A 22 -32.37 0.50 8.17
N ILE A 23 -31.31 0.85 7.50
CA ILE A 23 -29.94 0.69 7.98
C ILE A 23 -29.31 2.06 8.10
N PRO A 24 -28.85 2.48 9.30
CA PRO A 24 -27.88 3.56 9.40
C PRO A 24 -26.63 3.15 8.62
N VAL A 25 -26.03 4.09 7.90
CA VAL A 25 -24.74 3.95 7.21
C VAL A 25 -23.61 3.96 8.25
N ASP A 26 -23.74 3.17 9.31
CA ASP A 26 -22.67 2.91 10.24
C ASP A 26 -21.90 1.67 9.79
N THR A 27 -20.83 1.99 9.06
CA THR A 27 -19.58 1.25 9.04
C THR A 27 -19.69 -0.22 9.44
N VAL A 28 -19.68 -1.08 8.46
CA VAL A 28 -19.07 -2.39 8.64
C VAL A 28 -17.64 -2.10 9.13
N ARG A 29 -17.43 -2.11 10.43
CA ARG A 29 -16.09 -2.08 11.01
C ARG A 29 -15.39 -3.31 10.45
N SER A 30 -14.50 -3.10 9.49
CA SER A 30 -13.59 -4.12 9.02
C SER A 30 -12.75 -4.53 10.22
N PHE A 31 -12.97 -5.73 10.73
CA PHE A 31 -12.31 -6.25 11.92
C PHE A 31 -10.83 -6.62 11.70
N MET A 32 -10.29 -6.38 10.52
CA MET A 32 -8.86 -6.37 10.26
C MET A 32 -8.30 -4.95 10.08
N SER A 33 -9.01 -3.94 10.54
CA SER A 33 -8.36 -2.65 10.64
C SER A 33 -7.35 -2.73 11.79
N PHE A 34 -6.05 -2.82 11.45
CA PHE A 34 -5.06 -2.22 12.29
C PHE A 34 -5.43 -0.74 12.37
N ARG A 35 -6.33 -0.39 13.27
CA ARG A 35 -6.49 0.97 13.71
C ARG A 35 -5.26 1.24 14.58
N VAL A 36 -4.30 1.86 14.00
CA VAL A 36 -3.55 2.84 14.76
C VAL A 36 -4.59 3.92 15.07
N GLU A 37 -4.88 4.17 16.32
CA GLU A 37 -5.88 5.18 16.72
C GLU A 37 -5.54 6.49 16.02
N GLU A 38 -6.55 7.17 15.48
CA GLU A 38 -6.43 8.46 14.81
C GLU A 38 -6.07 9.57 15.81
N ASP A 39 -4.96 9.43 16.50
CA ASP A 39 -4.39 10.52 17.26
C ASP A 39 -3.77 11.52 16.28
N SER A 40 -3.93 12.80 16.52
CA SER A 40 -3.47 13.87 15.62
C SER A 40 -1.95 13.80 15.33
N LEU A 41 -1.18 13.23 16.26
CA LEU A 41 0.26 12.99 16.12
C LEU A 41 0.58 11.85 15.14
N GLU A 42 -0.17 10.77 15.15
CA GLU A 42 0.01 9.65 14.22
C GLU A 42 -0.34 10.02 12.77
N GLY A 43 -1.32 10.88 12.59
CA GLY A 43 -1.61 11.44 11.29
C GLY A 43 -0.46 12.27 10.71
N ALA A 44 0.31 12.96 11.53
CA ALA A 44 1.51 13.67 11.10
C ALA A 44 2.65 12.72 10.72
N LEU A 45 2.80 11.59 11.43
CA LEU A 45 3.79 10.56 11.12
C LEU A 45 3.58 9.94 9.74
N LEU A 46 2.36 9.51 9.41
CA LEU A 46 2.07 8.98 8.08
C LEU A 46 2.41 9.99 6.98
N SER A 47 2.21 11.28 7.23
CA SER A 47 2.58 12.32 6.27
C SER A 47 4.10 12.54 6.18
N ALA A 48 4.85 12.23 7.23
CA ALA A 48 6.30 12.34 7.27
C ALA A 48 7.02 11.15 6.62
N ASP A 49 6.40 9.98 6.58
CA ASP A 49 6.97 8.78 5.99
C ASP A 49 7.12 8.88 4.48
N HIS A 50 8.00 8.06 3.91
CA HIS A 50 8.27 8.03 2.47
C HIS A 50 7.03 7.62 1.68
N ASP A 51 6.38 6.54 2.12
CA ASP A 51 5.11 6.04 1.59
C ASP A 51 4.34 5.23 2.66
N ILE A 52 3.28 4.54 2.26
CA ILE A 52 2.43 3.78 3.18
C ILE A 52 3.06 2.45 3.64
N THR A 53 4.14 1.97 3.03
CA THR A 53 4.74 0.66 3.38
C THR A 53 5.32 0.67 4.78
N TYR A 54 5.70 1.83 5.29
CA TYR A 54 6.11 1.98 6.68
C TYR A 54 5.02 1.49 7.65
N VAL A 55 3.77 1.91 7.42
CA VAL A 55 2.63 1.45 8.24
C VAL A 55 2.36 -0.03 8.02
N LEU A 56 2.51 -0.51 6.78
CA LEU A 56 2.31 -1.92 6.44
C LEU A 56 3.35 -2.84 7.07
N SER A 57 4.54 -2.36 7.44
CA SER A 57 5.56 -3.14 8.14
C SER A 57 5.11 -3.63 9.53
N GLY A 58 4.10 -2.99 10.13
CA GLY A 58 3.48 -3.42 11.39
C GLY A 58 2.48 -4.57 11.25
N VAL A 59 2.17 -5.03 10.03
CA VAL A 59 1.26 -6.17 9.79
C VAL A 59 1.98 -7.48 10.12
N PRO A 60 1.34 -8.43 10.84
CA PRO A 60 1.96 -9.72 11.13
C PRO A 60 2.45 -10.44 9.86
N GLY A 61 3.66 -10.99 9.90
CA GLY A 61 4.26 -11.72 8.79
C GLY A 61 4.67 -10.85 7.59
N SER A 62 4.69 -9.51 7.73
CA SER A 62 5.02 -8.60 6.64
C SER A 62 6.48 -8.17 6.63
N PHE A 63 7.03 -8.03 5.43
CA PHE A 63 8.36 -7.53 5.15
C PHE A 63 8.32 -6.45 4.07
N VAL A 64 9.14 -5.42 4.20
CA VAL A 64 9.21 -4.30 3.26
C VAL A 64 10.59 -4.27 2.62
N TYR A 65 10.63 -4.33 1.30
CA TYR A 65 11.80 -4.02 0.50
C TYR A 65 11.76 -2.53 0.18
N ASP A 66 12.72 -1.78 0.65
CA ASP A 66 12.84 -0.36 0.35
C ASP A 66 14.30 0.05 0.13
N PHE A 67 14.47 1.27 -0.31
CA PHE A 67 15.76 1.87 -0.59
C PHE A 67 16.15 2.92 0.45
N GLY A 68 15.35 3.11 1.50
CA GLY A 68 15.53 4.19 2.47
C GLY A 68 15.49 5.59 1.85
N ALA A 69 15.21 5.72 0.56
CA ALA A 69 15.28 6.94 -0.20
C ALA A 69 13.89 7.44 -0.59
N PHE A 70 13.66 8.74 -0.48
CA PHE A 70 12.38 9.35 -0.82
C PHE A 70 12.02 9.15 -2.30
N ALA A 71 10.80 8.72 -2.55
CA ALA A 71 10.23 8.51 -3.89
C ALA A 71 10.76 7.32 -4.68
N TRP A 72 11.66 6.53 -4.13
CA TRP A 72 12.04 5.26 -4.76
C TRP A 72 10.91 4.24 -4.63
N PRO A 73 10.82 3.27 -5.56
CA PRO A 73 9.80 2.25 -5.49
C PRO A 73 10.01 1.37 -4.26
N THR A 74 8.93 0.93 -3.66
CA THR A 74 8.93 0.02 -2.52
C THR A 74 8.09 -1.20 -2.84
N ALA A 75 8.37 -2.33 -2.20
CA ALA A 75 7.54 -3.51 -2.30
C ALA A 75 7.23 -4.05 -0.90
N TRP A 76 6.04 -4.59 -0.74
CA TRP A 76 5.55 -5.14 0.51
C TRP A 76 5.14 -6.59 0.29
N SER A 77 5.67 -7.47 1.11
CA SER A 77 5.41 -8.90 1.12
C SER A 77 4.76 -9.30 2.43
N VAL A 78 3.95 -10.32 2.43
CA VAL A 78 3.32 -10.89 3.62
C VAL A 78 3.33 -12.40 3.55
N ASN A 79 3.58 -13.05 4.69
CA ASN A 79 3.61 -14.50 4.82
C ASN A 79 4.56 -15.19 3.82
N GLY A 80 5.68 -14.55 3.47
CA GLY A 80 6.63 -15.08 2.50
C GLY A 80 6.14 -15.08 1.05
N LEU A 81 4.96 -14.53 0.75
CA LEU A 81 4.45 -14.42 -0.61
C LEU A 81 5.16 -13.32 -1.39
N SER A 82 5.25 -13.49 -2.69
CA SER A 82 5.76 -12.46 -3.58
C SER A 82 5.03 -11.14 -3.39
N PRO A 83 5.72 -9.98 -3.36
CA PRO A 83 5.07 -8.67 -3.33
C PRO A 83 4.11 -8.44 -4.50
N GLN A 84 4.26 -9.24 -5.54
CA GLN A 84 3.47 -9.13 -6.76
C GLN A 84 2.00 -9.56 -6.57
N VAL A 85 1.67 -10.30 -5.52
CA VAL A 85 0.31 -10.78 -5.25
C VAL A 85 -0.57 -9.77 -4.51
N ALA A 86 0.03 -8.70 -3.98
CA ALA A 86 -0.70 -7.65 -3.30
C ALA A 86 -1.50 -6.79 -4.29
N GLN A 87 -2.66 -6.31 -3.86
CA GLN A 87 -3.50 -5.37 -4.59
C GLN A 87 -3.73 -4.12 -3.77
N LEU A 88 -3.48 -2.97 -4.37
CA LEU A 88 -3.67 -1.67 -3.75
C LEU A 88 -4.92 -1.00 -4.31
N TYR A 89 -5.78 -0.49 -3.42
CA TYR A 89 -6.98 0.24 -3.76
C TYR A 89 -6.95 1.66 -3.19
N PHE A 90 -7.35 2.61 -4.00
CA PHE A 90 -7.63 3.97 -3.58
C PHE A 90 -9.13 4.25 -3.73
N GLY A 91 -9.86 4.21 -2.61
CA GLY A 91 -11.30 4.10 -2.65
C GLY A 91 -11.74 2.85 -3.45
N PRO A 92 -12.64 2.98 -4.43
CA PRO A 92 -13.03 1.85 -5.29
C PRO A 92 -12.05 1.59 -6.45
N ILE A 93 -11.05 2.44 -6.67
CA ILE A 93 -10.12 2.33 -7.82
C ILE A 93 -9.03 1.32 -7.51
N PRO A 94 -8.82 0.27 -8.31
CA PRO A 94 -7.61 -0.54 -8.26
C PRO A 94 -6.39 0.34 -8.63
N PHE A 95 -5.53 0.63 -7.65
CA PHE A 95 -4.45 1.61 -7.78
C PHE A 95 -3.10 0.98 -8.14
N ASN A 96 -3.11 -0.22 -8.65
CA ASN A 96 -1.91 -0.85 -9.18
C ASN A 96 -1.43 -0.15 -10.45
N ASP A 97 -0.15 -0.27 -10.73
CA ASP A 97 0.47 0.18 -11.98
C ASP A 97 -0.27 -0.41 -13.19
N LEU A 98 -0.63 0.43 -14.15
CA LEU A 98 -1.43 -0.01 -15.29
C LEU A 98 -0.61 -0.78 -16.34
N LEU A 99 0.71 -0.71 -16.31
CA LEU A 99 1.60 -1.40 -17.23
C LEU A 99 2.02 -2.77 -16.71
N THR A 100 2.24 -2.87 -15.39
CA THR A 100 2.77 -4.07 -14.76
C THR A 100 1.76 -4.80 -13.88
N GLY A 101 0.63 -4.19 -13.57
CA GLY A 101 -0.39 -4.75 -12.67
C GLY A 101 0.00 -4.76 -11.19
N ARG A 102 1.10 -4.15 -10.79
CA ARG A 102 1.66 -4.25 -9.43
C ARG A 102 1.40 -3.01 -8.58
N PRO A 103 1.37 -3.14 -7.25
CA PRO A 103 1.11 -2.00 -6.36
C PRO A 103 2.15 -0.88 -6.53
N ARG A 104 1.69 0.36 -6.49
CA ARG A 104 2.54 1.57 -6.55
C ARG A 104 2.30 2.43 -5.32
N TYR A 105 2.92 2.03 -4.21
CA TYR A 105 2.81 2.71 -2.91
C TYR A 105 3.33 4.15 -2.96
N ASP A 106 4.34 4.38 -3.75
CA ASP A 106 5.05 5.64 -3.96
C ASP A 106 4.22 6.73 -4.68
N LEU A 107 3.09 6.36 -5.32
CA LEU A 107 2.22 7.31 -6.03
C LEU A 107 1.11 7.90 -5.16
N LEU A 108 0.87 7.35 -3.97
CA LEU A 108 -0.17 7.84 -3.08
C LEU A 108 0.32 9.04 -2.25
N PRO A 109 -0.49 10.11 -2.15
CA PRO A 109 -0.14 11.28 -1.34
C PRO A 109 -0.38 10.99 0.15
N THR A 110 0.62 10.45 0.86
CA THR A 110 0.52 10.00 2.26
C THR A 110 -0.11 11.04 3.19
N ALA A 111 0.19 12.34 3.01
CA ALA A 111 -0.37 13.42 3.81
C ALA A 111 -1.91 13.55 3.71
N LEU A 112 -2.52 12.98 2.68
CA LEU A 112 -3.95 13.10 2.38
C LEU A 112 -4.73 11.83 2.67
N LEU A 113 -4.03 10.74 3.05
CA LEU A 113 -4.64 9.44 3.29
C LEU A 113 -5.05 9.26 4.74
N ARG A 114 -6.06 8.43 4.94
CA ARG A 114 -6.26 7.70 6.20
C ARG A 114 -5.29 6.54 6.28
N TYR A 115 -5.12 5.99 7.48
CA TYR A 115 -4.36 4.76 7.64
C TYR A 115 -4.86 3.67 6.68
N PRO A 116 -3.94 2.97 5.97
CA PRO A 116 -4.31 1.87 5.12
C PRO A 116 -4.93 0.75 5.96
N LYS A 117 -5.91 0.06 5.38
CA LYS A 117 -6.55 -1.12 5.96
C LYS A 117 -6.15 -2.32 5.13
N ILE A 118 -5.81 -3.41 5.80
CA ILE A 118 -5.63 -4.68 5.11
C ILE A 118 -7.01 -5.33 5.01
N ASP A 119 -7.48 -5.55 3.81
CA ASP A 119 -8.72 -6.27 3.52
C ASP A 119 -8.47 -7.32 2.44
N PRO A 120 -8.21 -8.56 2.83
CA PRO A 120 -8.02 -9.66 1.89
C PRO A 120 -9.26 -9.96 1.03
N GLY A 121 -10.38 -9.36 1.36
CA GLY A 121 -11.62 -9.48 0.59
C GLY A 121 -11.78 -8.41 -0.48
N LEU A 122 -10.74 -7.67 -0.85
CA LEU A 122 -10.78 -6.76 -1.98
C LEU A 122 -10.75 -7.52 -3.31
N PRO A 123 -11.40 -7.01 -4.36
CA PRO A 123 -11.41 -7.66 -5.66
C PRO A 123 -10.00 -7.91 -6.19
N GLY A 124 -9.80 -9.09 -6.74
CA GLY A 124 -8.51 -9.46 -7.30
C GLY A 124 -7.37 -9.64 -6.31
N ALA A 125 -7.64 -9.57 -5.01
CA ALA A 125 -6.61 -9.56 -4.00
C ALA A 125 -6.40 -10.93 -3.36
N VAL A 126 -5.17 -11.40 -3.35
CA VAL A 126 -4.70 -12.38 -2.36
C VAL A 126 -4.50 -11.65 -1.03
N VAL A 127 -3.87 -10.48 -1.10
CA VAL A 127 -3.75 -9.55 0.01
C VAL A 127 -4.13 -8.16 -0.49
N GLY A 128 -5.23 -7.62 0.01
CA GLY A 128 -5.75 -6.33 -0.39
C GLY A 128 -5.38 -5.21 0.59
N ILE A 129 -4.95 -4.07 0.05
CA ILE A 129 -4.64 -2.87 0.80
C ILE A 129 -5.63 -1.79 0.38
N GLN A 130 -6.51 -1.40 1.28
CA GLN A 130 -7.48 -0.34 1.05
C GLN A 130 -6.94 0.98 1.60
N THR A 131 -6.88 2.00 0.76
CA THR A 131 -6.56 3.37 1.16
C THR A 131 -7.75 4.28 0.86
N GLU A 132 -7.96 5.26 1.72
CA GLU A 132 -9.03 6.25 1.61
C GLU A 132 -8.47 7.64 1.89
N LEU A 133 -9.13 8.66 1.34
CA LEU A 133 -8.82 10.04 1.69
C LEU A 133 -9.28 10.37 3.10
N ARG A 134 -8.54 11.26 3.75
CA ARG A 134 -9.04 11.94 4.94
C ARG A 134 -10.28 12.75 4.57
N THR A 135 -11.31 12.65 5.36
CA THR A 135 -12.51 13.45 5.22
C THR A 135 -12.35 14.71 6.07
N ALA A 136 -12.38 15.85 5.44
CA ALA A 136 -12.56 17.12 6.14
C ALA A 136 -14.07 17.40 6.19
N ASP A 137 -14.75 16.89 7.20
CA ASP A 137 -16.19 17.14 7.40
C ASP A 137 -16.33 18.35 8.33
N THR A 138 -15.92 19.50 7.84
CA THR A 138 -15.91 20.74 8.64
C THR A 138 -16.94 21.72 8.14
N ARG A 139 -17.77 22.23 9.05
CA ARG A 139 -18.65 23.38 8.79
C ARG A 139 -17.86 24.67 8.55
N LYS A 140 -16.62 24.71 8.99
CA LYS A 140 -15.68 25.81 8.80
C LYS A 140 -14.64 25.43 7.75
N PRO A 141 -14.13 26.39 6.97
CA PRO A 141 -12.99 26.15 6.08
C PRO A 141 -11.81 25.54 6.86
N HIS A 142 -11.21 24.51 6.30
CA HIS A 142 -10.05 23.84 6.88
C HIS A 142 -8.91 23.88 5.89
N THR A 143 -7.81 24.51 6.29
CA THR A 143 -6.56 24.53 5.52
C THR A 143 -5.50 23.76 6.28
N GLN A 144 -4.72 22.98 5.58
CA GLN A 144 -3.65 22.17 6.13
C GLN A 144 -2.38 22.38 5.31
N LEU A 145 -1.31 22.73 5.99
CA LEU A 145 0.01 22.88 5.39
C LEU A 145 0.96 21.83 6.00
N HIS A 146 1.73 21.21 5.16
CA HIS A 146 2.81 20.32 5.55
C HIS A 146 4.05 20.70 4.76
N TYR A 147 5.10 21.08 5.46
CA TYR A 147 6.43 21.33 4.91
C TYR A 147 7.41 20.31 5.48
N GLN A 148 8.26 19.80 4.63
CA GLN A 148 9.35 18.89 5.02
C GLN A 148 10.61 19.27 4.27
N ALA A 149 11.73 19.32 4.99
CA ALA A 149 13.05 19.48 4.43
C ALA A 149 14.01 18.44 5.04
N GLY A 150 15.13 18.18 4.39
CA GLY A 150 16.07 17.18 4.88
C GLY A 150 17.36 17.10 4.12
N ALA A 151 18.12 16.07 4.39
CA ALA A 151 19.39 15.78 3.74
C ALA A 151 19.24 15.75 2.21
N HIS A 152 20.34 15.94 1.50
CA HIS A 152 20.41 15.95 0.03
C HIS A 152 19.46 16.96 -0.63
N GLY A 153 19.14 18.05 0.06
CA GLY A 153 18.24 19.08 -0.46
C GLY A 153 16.79 18.61 -0.60
N LEU A 154 16.35 17.63 0.20
CA LEU A 154 14.95 17.24 0.24
C LEU A 154 14.08 18.45 0.59
N GLN A 155 13.12 18.72 -0.25
CA GLN A 155 12.04 19.68 -0.01
C GLN A 155 10.71 19.07 -0.45
N ARG A 156 9.73 19.09 0.43
CA ARG A 156 8.36 18.65 0.16
C ARG A 156 7.38 19.65 0.75
N VAL A 157 6.41 20.02 -0.05
CA VAL A 157 5.29 20.89 0.39
C VAL A 157 3.99 20.19 0.06
N THR A 158 3.10 20.13 1.00
CA THR A 158 1.72 19.67 0.79
C THR A 158 0.77 20.70 1.35
N ALA A 159 -0.19 21.13 0.55
CA ALA A 159 -1.26 22.02 0.95
C ALA A 159 -2.60 21.36 0.67
N LEU A 160 -3.52 21.46 1.62
CA LEU A 160 -4.89 20.98 1.48
C LEU A 160 -5.83 22.10 1.93
N HIS A 161 -6.89 22.31 1.17
CA HIS A 161 -8.01 23.16 1.57
C HIS A 161 -9.31 22.40 1.37
N ALA A 162 -10.16 22.42 2.39
CA ALA A 162 -11.49 21.80 2.34
C ALA A 162 -12.53 22.75 2.92
N GLN A 163 -13.66 22.85 2.23
CA GLN A 163 -14.77 23.69 2.64
C GLN A 163 -16.11 23.00 2.35
N GLN A 164 -17.07 23.24 3.22
CA GLN A 164 -18.46 22.82 3.05
C GLN A 164 -19.38 24.05 2.99
N THR A 165 -20.37 23.99 2.11
CA THR A 165 -21.49 24.94 2.09
C THR A 165 -22.81 24.18 2.05
N ASN A 166 -23.84 24.75 2.65
CA ASN A 166 -25.19 24.15 2.66
C ASN A 166 -26.04 24.55 1.45
N ARG A 167 -25.58 25.50 0.65
CA ARG A 167 -26.20 25.91 -0.60
C ARG A 167 -25.13 26.26 -1.61
N LEU A 168 -25.22 25.72 -2.80
CA LEU A 168 -24.37 26.07 -3.93
C LEU A 168 -25.27 26.41 -5.12
N PHE A 169 -25.15 27.63 -5.65
CA PHE A 169 -25.96 28.12 -6.78
C PHE A 169 -27.46 27.94 -6.58
N GLY A 170 -27.96 28.15 -5.35
CA GLY A 170 -29.38 28.00 -5.03
C GLY A 170 -29.87 26.57 -4.83
N LEU A 171 -29.06 25.53 -5.14
CA LEU A 171 -29.42 24.16 -4.93
C LEU A 171 -29.39 23.76 -3.46
N PRO A 172 -30.45 23.16 -2.92
CA PRO A 172 -30.51 22.73 -1.52
C PRO A 172 -29.65 21.47 -1.36
N GLY A 173 -28.88 21.37 -0.27
CA GLY A 173 -28.03 20.21 0.02
C GLY A 173 -26.66 20.63 0.51
N LYS A 174 -25.86 19.67 0.96
CA LYS A 174 -24.50 19.90 1.40
C LYS A 174 -23.54 19.72 0.22
N PHE A 175 -22.77 20.74 -0.05
CA PHE A 175 -21.69 20.68 -1.03
C PHE A 175 -20.34 20.77 -0.30
N GLN A 176 -19.46 19.83 -0.55
CA GLN A 176 -18.10 19.78 -0.02
C GLN A 176 -17.10 19.86 -1.17
N GLY A 177 -16.14 20.76 -1.06
CA GLY A 177 -15.00 20.86 -1.95
C GLY A 177 -13.71 20.56 -1.20
N LEU A 178 -12.80 19.82 -1.81
CA LEU A 178 -11.45 19.60 -1.32
C LEU A 178 -10.48 19.77 -2.49
N PHE A 179 -9.49 20.58 -2.27
CA PHE A 179 -8.33 20.77 -3.14
C PHE A 179 -7.08 20.42 -2.37
N ALA A 180 -6.17 19.64 -2.95
CA ALA A 180 -4.87 19.42 -2.37
C ALA A 180 -3.77 19.36 -3.43
N TYR A 181 -2.62 19.86 -3.07
CA TYR A 181 -1.40 19.83 -3.88
C TYR A 181 -0.24 19.33 -3.04
N SER A 182 0.58 18.44 -3.61
CA SER A 182 1.84 18.01 -3.01
C SER A 182 2.94 18.06 -4.07
N GLY A 183 4.06 18.70 -3.72
CA GLY A 183 5.25 18.78 -4.53
C GLY A 183 6.48 18.35 -3.76
N ALA A 184 7.42 17.66 -4.42
CA ALA A 184 8.68 17.27 -3.80
C ALA A 184 9.84 17.26 -4.79
N ALA A 185 11.04 17.48 -4.27
CA ALA A 185 12.32 17.33 -4.96
C ALA A 185 13.40 16.90 -3.96
N VAL A 186 14.36 16.10 -4.41
CA VAL A 186 15.54 15.71 -3.64
C VAL A 186 16.69 15.39 -4.59
N ALA A 187 17.91 15.75 -4.25
CA ALA A 187 19.09 15.42 -5.07
C ALA A 187 19.38 13.92 -5.09
N GLY A 188 19.02 13.24 -4.00
CA GLY A 188 19.30 11.82 -3.80
C GLY A 188 20.67 11.59 -3.16
N ASP A 189 20.88 10.41 -2.62
CA ASP A 189 22.07 10.04 -1.88
C ASP A 189 23.21 9.62 -2.81
N TYR A 190 22.90 8.90 -3.87
CA TYR A 190 23.85 8.44 -4.88
C TYR A 190 23.68 9.19 -6.20
N PRO A 191 24.73 9.27 -7.05
CA PRO A 191 24.60 9.74 -8.42
C PRO A 191 23.48 9.00 -9.15
N GLY A 192 22.67 9.70 -9.94
CA GLY A 192 21.54 9.08 -10.64
C GLY A 192 20.31 8.76 -9.81
N SER A 193 20.27 9.07 -8.50
CA SER A 193 19.10 8.83 -7.63
C SER A 193 18.16 10.02 -7.47
N ARG A 194 18.41 11.11 -8.18
CA ARG A 194 17.71 12.39 -8.03
C ARG A 194 16.22 12.31 -8.37
N LEU A 195 15.36 12.73 -7.45
CA LEU A 195 13.98 13.10 -7.74
C LEU A 195 13.94 14.54 -8.27
N ARG A 196 13.85 14.71 -9.58
CA ARG A 196 13.84 16.04 -10.20
C ARG A 196 12.51 16.76 -9.98
N ARG A 197 11.40 16.01 -9.98
CA ARG A 197 10.05 16.57 -9.83
C ARG A 197 9.08 15.48 -9.40
N GLN A 198 8.33 15.76 -8.34
CA GLN A 198 7.08 15.09 -8.00
C GLN A 198 5.99 16.14 -7.89
N ARG A 199 4.84 15.91 -8.50
CA ARG A 199 3.63 16.73 -8.38
C ARG A 199 2.43 15.82 -8.25
N GLN A 200 1.64 16.09 -7.25
CA GLN A 200 0.38 15.41 -7.00
C GLN A 200 -0.70 16.47 -6.81
N LEU A 201 -1.78 16.36 -7.56
CA LEU A 201 -2.93 17.25 -7.47
C LEU A 201 -4.15 16.39 -7.18
N LEU A 202 -4.92 16.76 -6.19
CA LEU A 202 -6.18 16.13 -5.84
C LEU A 202 -7.30 17.15 -5.82
N LEU A 203 -8.35 16.85 -6.55
CA LEU A 203 -9.61 17.57 -6.52
C LEU A 203 -10.71 16.61 -6.12
N ARG A 204 -11.52 16.96 -5.15
CA ARG A 204 -12.68 16.19 -4.74
C ARG A 204 -13.85 17.13 -4.53
N THR A 205 -14.98 16.81 -5.11
CA THR A 205 -16.25 17.48 -4.86
C THR A 205 -17.27 16.44 -4.45
N ARG A 206 -18.09 16.77 -3.46
CA ARG A 206 -19.19 15.91 -3.01
C ARG A 206 -20.44 16.75 -2.82
N TYR A 207 -21.49 16.36 -3.50
CA TYR A 207 -22.82 16.91 -3.30
C TYR A 207 -23.67 15.87 -2.57
N GLN A 208 -24.33 16.26 -1.50
CA GLN A 208 -25.12 15.37 -0.66
C GLN A 208 -26.51 15.94 -0.43
N GLN A 209 -27.51 15.12 -0.72
CA GLN A 209 -28.91 15.31 -0.33
C GLN A 209 -29.33 14.27 0.72
N TYR A 210 -30.61 14.30 1.15
CA TYR A 210 -31.15 13.42 2.20
C TYR A 210 -31.01 11.92 1.85
N THR A 211 -31.17 11.53 0.59
CA THR A 211 -31.27 10.13 0.14
C THR A 211 -30.12 9.68 -0.73
N TRP A 212 -29.29 10.60 -1.23
CA TRP A 212 -28.18 10.28 -2.12
C TRP A 212 -27.03 11.28 -2.00
N SER A 213 -25.86 10.86 -2.43
CA SER A 213 -24.72 11.75 -2.62
C SER A 213 -23.96 11.37 -3.89
N LEU A 214 -23.46 12.38 -4.58
CA LEU A 214 -22.57 12.26 -5.72
C LEU A 214 -21.20 12.80 -5.35
N GLU A 215 -20.18 12.01 -5.54
CA GLU A 215 -18.78 12.39 -5.35
C GLU A 215 -18.04 12.31 -6.67
N LEU A 216 -17.28 13.35 -6.99
CA LEU A 216 -16.34 13.39 -8.10
C LEU A 216 -14.94 13.60 -7.55
N LEU A 217 -13.99 12.81 -8.02
CA LEU A 217 -12.59 12.87 -7.60
C LEU A 217 -11.68 12.84 -8.83
N TYR A 218 -10.68 13.67 -8.81
CA TYR A 218 -9.58 13.66 -9.77
C TYR A 218 -8.25 13.63 -9.02
N LEU A 219 -7.39 12.67 -9.35
CA LEU A 219 -6.03 12.56 -8.83
C LEU A 219 -5.04 12.57 -9.99
N HIS A 220 -4.14 13.53 -9.97
CA HIS A 220 -3.02 13.61 -10.91
C HIS A 220 -1.71 13.36 -10.18
N ASN A 221 -0.88 12.46 -10.74
CA ASN A 221 0.47 12.18 -10.27
C ASN A 221 1.46 12.36 -11.42
N GLN A 222 2.48 13.14 -11.20
CA GLN A 222 3.62 13.27 -12.11
C GLN A 222 4.90 13.10 -11.32
N ARG A 223 5.80 12.26 -11.83
CA ARG A 223 7.10 12.01 -11.20
C ARG A 223 8.19 11.89 -12.26
N ARG A 224 9.35 12.46 -11.98
CA ARG A 224 10.60 12.24 -12.74
C ARG A 224 11.72 11.91 -11.76
N LEU A 225 12.14 10.66 -11.76
CA LEU A 225 13.11 10.08 -10.84
C LEU A 225 14.33 9.57 -11.63
N GLY A 226 15.51 9.70 -11.06
CA GLY A 226 16.68 8.94 -11.52
C GLY A 226 16.40 7.43 -11.44
N ALA A 227 16.98 6.69 -12.36
CA ALA A 227 16.71 5.25 -12.49
C ALA A 227 18.01 4.52 -12.87
N HIS A 228 19.02 4.66 -12.02
CA HIS A 228 20.29 3.94 -12.18
C HIS A 228 20.12 2.44 -11.93
N SER A 229 21.03 1.64 -12.45
CA SER A 229 20.99 0.18 -12.38
C SER A 229 21.90 -0.40 -11.30
N GLY A 230 22.12 0.34 -10.22
CA GLY A 230 22.87 -0.10 -9.04
C GLY A 230 24.20 0.63 -8.83
N VAL A 231 24.69 0.54 -7.59
CA VAL A 231 26.01 1.04 -7.17
C VAL A 231 27.05 -0.02 -7.45
N LEU A 232 28.09 0.36 -8.19
CA LEU A 232 29.21 -0.50 -8.55
C LEU A 232 30.24 -0.57 -7.43
N GLY A 233 31.01 -1.65 -7.40
CA GLY A 233 32.09 -1.85 -6.44
C GLY A 233 31.73 -2.82 -5.31
N ALA A 234 32.69 -3.07 -4.45
CA ALA A 234 32.58 -4.00 -3.33
C ALA A 234 33.08 -3.35 -2.04
N GLY A 235 32.72 -3.94 -0.90
CA GLY A 235 33.16 -3.48 0.43
C GLY A 235 32.70 -2.07 0.79
N GLU A 236 33.46 -1.39 1.63
CA GLU A 236 33.09 -0.07 2.17
C GLU A 236 32.94 1.01 1.12
N ALA A 237 33.63 0.91 -0.02
CA ALA A 237 33.59 1.91 -1.10
C ALA A 237 32.17 2.09 -1.68
N ARG A 238 31.36 1.01 -1.71
CA ARG A 238 29.98 1.10 -2.22
C ARG A 238 29.05 1.87 -1.31
N TYR A 239 29.37 1.96 -0.02
CA TYR A 239 28.59 2.73 0.97
C TYR A 239 29.02 4.20 1.06
N ASN A 240 30.13 4.56 0.43
CA ASN A 240 30.62 5.93 0.42
C ASN A 240 30.17 6.65 -0.85
N ARG A 241 29.09 7.42 -0.75
CA ARG A 241 28.48 8.17 -1.87
C ARG A 241 29.43 9.13 -2.60
N LEU A 242 30.52 9.59 -1.97
CA LEU A 242 31.48 10.52 -2.57
C LEU A 242 32.36 9.87 -3.61
N ILE A 243 32.57 8.55 -3.49
CA ILE A 243 33.44 7.78 -4.38
C ILE A 243 32.72 6.64 -5.10
N ALA A 244 31.47 6.32 -4.67
CA ALA A 244 30.68 5.26 -5.27
C ALA A 244 30.37 5.57 -6.74
N GLN A 245 30.66 4.63 -7.60
CA GLN A 245 30.27 4.66 -9.00
C GLN A 245 28.91 4.01 -9.18
N VAL A 246 28.13 4.49 -10.12
CA VAL A 246 26.77 4.04 -10.36
C VAL A 246 26.58 3.68 -11.82
N SER A 247 25.97 2.52 -12.07
CA SER A 247 25.65 2.11 -13.44
C SER A 247 24.42 2.88 -13.94
N GLY A 248 24.55 3.54 -15.11
CA GLY A 248 23.42 4.28 -15.70
C GLY A 248 23.04 5.56 -14.93
N GLU A 249 24.01 6.31 -14.43
CA GLU A 249 23.80 7.54 -13.65
C GLU A 249 22.89 8.57 -14.33
N SER A 250 22.97 8.71 -15.65
CA SER A 250 22.17 9.67 -16.42
C SER A 250 20.72 9.23 -16.64
N ARG A 251 20.41 7.97 -16.42
CA ARG A 251 19.10 7.36 -16.70
C ARG A 251 18.00 7.96 -15.84
N THR A 252 16.85 8.18 -16.44
CA THR A 252 15.68 8.74 -15.75
C THR A 252 14.41 8.03 -16.15
N ARG A 253 13.53 7.85 -15.16
CA ARG A 253 12.18 7.36 -15.34
C ARG A 253 11.18 8.48 -15.11
N ARG A 254 10.26 8.70 -16.06
CA ARG A 254 9.16 9.64 -15.92
C ARG A 254 7.84 8.87 -15.94
N LEU A 255 7.02 9.09 -14.92
CA LEU A 255 5.69 8.53 -14.81
C LEU A 255 4.67 9.66 -14.69
N VAL A 256 3.56 9.53 -15.43
CA VAL A 256 2.38 10.40 -15.30
C VAL A 256 1.17 9.50 -15.17
N ARG A 257 0.34 9.73 -14.15
CA ARG A 257 -0.91 8.99 -13.93
C ARG A 257 -2.04 9.94 -13.58
N ASN A 258 -3.21 9.69 -14.16
CA ASN A 258 -4.45 10.40 -13.85
C ASN A 258 -5.53 9.38 -13.51
N ASP A 259 -6.26 9.64 -12.44
CA ASP A 259 -7.39 8.84 -12.00
C ASP A 259 -8.61 9.76 -11.82
N PHE A 260 -9.70 9.42 -12.50
CA PHE A 260 -11.00 10.05 -12.38
C PHE A 260 -11.97 9.06 -11.76
N LEU A 261 -12.74 9.51 -10.79
CA LEU A 261 -13.75 8.70 -10.11
C LEU A 261 -15.04 9.48 -9.97
N SER A 262 -16.14 8.84 -10.28
CA SER A 262 -17.50 9.28 -9.94
C SER A 262 -18.16 8.22 -9.07
N THR A 263 -18.66 8.60 -7.89
CA THR A 263 -19.34 7.69 -6.97
C THR A 263 -20.71 8.22 -6.61
N LEU A 264 -21.73 7.46 -6.93
CA LEU A 264 -23.11 7.67 -6.50
C LEU A 264 -23.39 6.77 -5.29
N THR A 265 -23.72 7.41 -4.15
CA THR A 265 -24.17 6.69 -2.96
C THR A 265 -25.63 6.98 -2.75
N THR A 266 -26.45 5.96 -2.69
CA THR A 266 -27.87 6.02 -2.38
C THR A 266 -28.16 5.25 -1.10
N ARG A 267 -29.39 5.27 -0.64
CA ARG A 267 -29.88 4.45 0.47
C ARG A 267 -29.69 2.93 0.23
N PHE A 268 -29.68 2.51 -1.04
CA PHE A 268 -29.73 1.10 -1.41
C PHE A 268 -28.43 0.54 -1.94
N LEU A 269 -27.61 1.37 -2.59
CA LEU A 269 -26.39 0.93 -3.26
C LEU A 269 -25.36 2.05 -3.33
N ILE A 270 -24.11 1.65 -3.51
CA ILE A 270 -23.00 2.52 -3.88
C ILE A 270 -22.52 2.05 -5.26
N ALA A 271 -22.55 2.95 -6.23
CA ALA A 271 -22.06 2.71 -7.58
C ALA A 271 -20.94 3.68 -7.92
N SER A 272 -19.86 3.16 -8.49
CA SER A 272 -18.71 3.97 -8.89
C SER A 272 -18.28 3.66 -10.30
N VAL A 273 -17.87 4.69 -11.04
CA VAL A 273 -17.24 4.56 -12.35
C VAL A 273 -15.90 5.28 -12.28
N TYR A 274 -14.85 4.67 -12.81
CA TYR A 274 -13.52 5.26 -12.81
C TYR A 274 -12.81 5.12 -14.14
N LEU A 275 -11.96 6.10 -14.43
CA LEU A 275 -11.04 6.11 -15.56
C LEU A 275 -9.63 6.39 -15.03
N SER A 276 -8.71 5.48 -15.29
CA SER A 276 -7.29 5.64 -14.96
C SER A 276 -6.45 5.64 -16.22
N THR A 277 -5.52 6.58 -16.34
CA THR A 277 -4.55 6.64 -17.43
C THR A 277 -3.15 6.72 -16.86
N GLN A 278 -2.19 6.06 -17.47
CA GLN A 278 -0.79 6.08 -17.05
C GLN A 278 0.12 6.08 -18.26
N SER A 279 1.19 6.87 -18.19
CA SER A 279 2.31 6.81 -19.12
C SER A 279 3.63 6.70 -18.36
N LEU A 280 4.56 5.93 -18.91
CA LEU A 280 5.88 5.69 -18.36
C LEU A 280 6.90 5.83 -19.49
N TYR A 281 7.96 6.59 -19.21
CA TYR A 281 9.07 6.84 -20.14
C TYR A 281 10.38 6.51 -19.46
N TYR A 282 11.22 5.77 -20.15
CA TYR A 282 12.58 5.43 -19.75
C TYR A 282 13.46 5.43 -21.01
N GLU A 283 14.58 6.16 -21.00
CA GLU A 283 15.58 6.21 -22.08
C GLU A 283 15.00 6.39 -23.49
N GLY A 284 14.00 7.26 -23.63
CA GLY A 284 13.35 7.50 -24.93
C GLY A 284 12.26 6.52 -25.31
N VAL A 285 12.12 5.42 -24.59
CA VAL A 285 11.05 4.42 -24.79
C VAL A 285 9.87 4.74 -23.90
N GLY A 286 8.68 4.77 -24.47
CA GLY A 286 7.45 5.09 -23.75
C GLY A 286 6.40 4.00 -23.86
N ALA A 287 5.62 3.85 -22.80
CA ALA A 287 4.41 3.01 -22.80
C ALA A 287 3.28 3.79 -22.13
N ALA A 288 2.06 3.55 -22.59
CA ALA A 288 0.85 4.13 -22.03
C ALA A 288 -0.21 3.07 -21.80
N ALA A 289 -1.01 3.27 -20.77
CA ALA A 289 -2.13 2.39 -20.47
C ALA A 289 -3.35 3.19 -20.04
N ARG A 290 -4.53 2.65 -20.32
CA ARG A 290 -5.81 3.20 -19.91
C ARG A 290 -6.70 2.10 -19.37
N ARG A 291 -7.32 2.32 -18.21
CA ARG A 291 -8.32 1.43 -17.59
C ARG A 291 -9.61 2.19 -17.37
N LEU A 292 -10.71 1.61 -17.82
CA LEU A 292 -12.08 2.06 -17.52
C LEU A 292 -12.77 0.96 -16.72
N GLY A 293 -13.36 1.32 -15.58
CA GLY A 293 -14.04 0.34 -14.76
C GLY A 293 -15.24 0.90 -14.01
N ALA A 294 -16.02 -0.01 -13.45
CA ALA A 294 -17.17 0.27 -12.63
C ALA A 294 -17.25 -0.71 -11.45
N THR A 295 -17.76 -0.21 -10.32
CA THR A 295 -18.06 -1.03 -9.15
C THR A 295 -19.46 -0.76 -8.67
N VAL A 296 -20.15 -1.80 -8.21
CA VAL A 296 -21.46 -1.68 -7.56
C VAL A 296 -21.43 -2.50 -6.29
N GLN A 297 -21.85 -1.92 -5.18
CA GLN A 297 -21.88 -2.64 -3.91
C GLN A 297 -23.14 -2.33 -3.11
N ARG A 298 -23.59 -3.34 -2.36
CA ARG A 298 -24.77 -3.25 -1.51
C ARG A 298 -24.57 -4.01 -0.22
N ASN A 299 -25.04 -3.44 0.90
CA ASN A 299 -25.03 -4.06 2.20
C ASN A 299 -26.46 -4.42 2.60
N PHE A 300 -26.62 -5.62 3.17
CA PHE A 300 -27.88 -6.13 3.71
C PHE A 300 -27.68 -6.56 5.17
N ARG A 301 -28.72 -6.46 5.95
CA ARG A 301 -28.76 -7.04 7.29
C ARG A 301 -29.99 -7.94 7.43
N ILE A 302 -29.76 -9.21 7.71
CA ILE A 302 -30.80 -10.21 7.85
C ILE A 302 -30.57 -10.92 9.21
N GLY A 303 -31.31 -10.50 10.23
CA GLY A 303 -31.08 -11.00 11.59
C GLY A 303 -29.65 -10.71 12.08
N ARG A 304 -28.88 -11.77 12.33
CA ARG A 304 -27.46 -11.70 12.75
C ARG A 304 -26.47 -11.63 11.60
N HIS A 305 -26.94 -11.86 10.38
CA HIS A 305 -26.12 -11.84 9.17
C HIS A 305 -25.93 -10.41 8.65
N ARG A 306 -24.70 -10.10 8.26
CA ARG A 306 -24.35 -8.86 7.55
C ARG A 306 -23.76 -9.25 6.21
N LEU A 307 -24.63 -9.23 5.21
CA LEU A 307 -24.26 -9.55 3.84
C LEU A 307 -23.74 -8.31 3.11
N HIS A 308 -22.62 -8.45 2.46
CA HIS A 308 -22.06 -7.47 1.54
C HIS A 308 -21.89 -8.12 0.17
N VAL A 309 -22.55 -7.56 -0.82
CA VAL A 309 -22.44 -8.00 -2.22
C VAL A 309 -21.74 -6.90 -3.00
N ARG A 310 -20.74 -7.28 -3.78
CA ARG A 310 -19.95 -6.37 -4.61
C ARG A 310 -19.74 -6.98 -5.97
N GLY A 311 -19.91 -6.16 -7.02
CA GLY A 311 -19.56 -6.45 -8.40
C GLY A 311 -18.56 -5.44 -8.90
N ASP A 312 -17.50 -5.88 -9.56
CA ASP A 312 -16.45 -5.06 -10.16
C ASP A 312 -16.26 -5.50 -11.61
N ALA A 313 -16.10 -4.54 -12.51
CA ALA A 313 -15.75 -4.82 -13.89
C ALA A 313 -14.81 -3.74 -14.42
N TYR A 314 -13.81 -4.14 -15.19
CA TYR A 314 -12.96 -3.18 -15.90
C TYR A 314 -12.46 -3.72 -17.24
N THR A 315 -12.10 -2.79 -18.11
CA THR A 315 -11.32 -3.04 -19.31
C THR A 315 -10.05 -2.21 -19.27
N GLN A 316 -8.97 -2.76 -19.75
CA GLN A 316 -7.67 -2.09 -19.82
C GLN A 316 -7.07 -2.27 -21.20
N ARG A 317 -6.41 -1.23 -21.69
CA ARG A 317 -5.63 -1.25 -22.93
C ARG A 317 -4.23 -0.70 -22.65
N ILE A 318 -3.22 -1.36 -23.20
CA ILE A 318 -1.82 -0.95 -23.15
C ILE A 318 -1.37 -0.66 -24.57
N SER A 319 -0.65 0.45 -24.76
CA SER A 319 0.03 0.81 -26.00
C SER A 319 1.49 1.10 -25.69
N SER A 320 2.41 0.53 -26.44
CA SER A 320 3.83 0.85 -26.37
C SER A 320 4.21 1.80 -27.52
N GLY A 321 5.14 2.73 -27.24
CA GLY A 321 5.65 3.70 -28.22
C GLY A 321 6.68 3.13 -29.20
N VAL A 322 7.10 1.89 -29.04
CA VAL A 322 7.97 1.17 -29.97
C VAL A 322 7.09 0.40 -30.97
N ALA A 323 7.52 0.30 -32.20
CA ALA A 323 6.81 -0.19 -33.38
C ALA A 323 6.30 -1.66 -33.31
N LEU A 324 5.88 -2.14 -32.16
CA LEU A 324 5.15 -3.38 -32.02
C LEU A 324 3.64 -3.08 -32.03
N PRO A 325 2.88 -3.62 -33.02
CA PRO A 325 1.45 -3.36 -33.16
C PRO A 325 0.60 -4.08 -32.12
N ILE A 326 1.12 -4.40 -30.96
CA ILE A 326 0.43 -5.25 -29.99
C ILE A 326 -0.27 -4.36 -28.97
N GLY A 327 -1.49 -3.98 -29.27
CA GLY A 327 -2.42 -3.46 -28.28
C GLY A 327 -2.89 -4.60 -27.39
N HIS A 328 -2.29 -4.75 -26.22
CA HIS A 328 -2.80 -5.70 -25.23
C HIS A 328 -4.04 -5.12 -24.56
N SER A 329 -5.12 -5.88 -24.59
CA SER A 329 -6.34 -5.56 -23.87
C SER A 329 -6.61 -6.64 -22.83
N ALA A 330 -6.89 -6.21 -21.61
CA ALA A 330 -7.35 -7.10 -20.55
C ALA A 330 -8.74 -6.68 -20.09
N SER A 331 -9.57 -7.65 -19.73
CA SER A 331 -10.86 -7.42 -19.10
C SER A 331 -10.99 -8.28 -17.86
N SER A 332 -11.66 -7.76 -16.84
CA SER A 332 -11.95 -8.51 -15.63
C SER A 332 -13.35 -8.20 -15.15
N ILE A 333 -14.04 -9.23 -14.70
CA ILE A 333 -15.32 -9.15 -14.01
C ILE A 333 -15.18 -9.94 -12.73
N GLU A 334 -15.59 -9.37 -11.60
CA GLU A 334 -15.56 -10.07 -10.35
C GLU A 334 -16.86 -9.84 -9.57
N VAL A 335 -17.39 -10.90 -8.99
CA VAL A 335 -18.54 -10.86 -8.10
C VAL A 335 -18.12 -11.45 -6.77
N GLN A 336 -18.43 -10.73 -5.70
CA GLN A 336 -18.15 -11.13 -4.32
C GLN A 336 -19.40 -11.12 -3.48
N VAL A 337 -19.53 -12.12 -2.64
CA VAL A 337 -20.53 -12.19 -1.59
C VAL A 337 -19.80 -12.46 -0.28
N ARG A 338 -19.97 -11.58 0.68
CA ARG A 338 -19.38 -11.69 2.02
C ARG A 338 -20.50 -11.71 3.05
N ASP A 339 -20.50 -12.71 3.92
CA ASP A 339 -21.37 -12.78 5.09
C ASP A 339 -20.53 -12.67 6.37
N SER A 340 -21.00 -11.87 7.30
CA SER A 340 -20.43 -11.74 8.64
C SER A 340 -21.51 -12.06 9.67
N LEU A 341 -21.34 -13.19 10.33
CA LEU A 341 -22.23 -13.69 11.37
C LEU A 341 -21.63 -13.39 12.74
N GLN A 342 -22.34 -12.61 13.54
CA GLN A 342 -21.90 -12.22 14.88
C GLN A 342 -22.56 -13.09 15.96
N PHE A 343 -21.73 -13.70 16.82
CA PHE A 343 -22.12 -14.46 18.00
C PHE A 343 -21.85 -13.66 19.28
N LYS A 344 -22.29 -14.17 20.43
CA LYS A 344 -21.94 -13.57 21.73
C LYS A 344 -20.43 -13.62 22.02
N THR A 345 -19.76 -14.67 21.57
CA THR A 345 -18.36 -14.99 21.89
C THR A 345 -17.40 -14.79 20.70
N GLY A 346 -17.88 -14.27 19.59
CA GLY A 346 -17.04 -14.09 18.41
C GLY A 346 -17.81 -13.76 17.14
N TYR A 347 -17.12 -13.83 16.03
CA TYR A 347 -17.73 -13.70 14.71
C TYR A 347 -17.15 -14.72 13.73
N LEU A 348 -17.93 -15.04 12.73
CA LEU A 348 -17.55 -15.84 11.57
C LEU A 348 -17.74 -14.98 10.33
N LEU A 349 -16.72 -14.89 9.50
CA LEU A 349 -16.77 -14.25 8.19
C LEU A 349 -16.59 -15.32 7.13
N ALA A 350 -17.53 -15.40 6.20
CA ALA A 350 -17.44 -16.24 5.02
C ALA A 350 -17.53 -15.36 3.77
N GLN A 351 -16.67 -15.60 2.79
CA GLN A 351 -16.65 -14.87 1.55
C GLN A 351 -16.49 -15.83 0.37
N GLY A 352 -17.34 -15.67 -0.63
CA GLY A 352 -17.20 -16.30 -1.94
C GLY A 352 -16.83 -15.26 -2.98
N ILE A 353 -15.95 -15.63 -3.89
CA ILE A 353 -15.45 -14.79 -4.97
C ILE A 353 -15.55 -15.60 -6.27
N MET A 354 -16.05 -14.98 -7.32
CA MET A 354 -15.99 -15.51 -8.67
C MET A 354 -15.39 -14.44 -9.58
N ARG A 355 -14.24 -14.72 -10.17
CA ARG A 355 -13.56 -13.80 -11.06
C ARG A 355 -13.48 -14.38 -12.46
N GLN A 356 -13.76 -13.56 -13.46
CA GLN A 356 -13.41 -13.80 -14.84
C GLN A 356 -12.29 -12.82 -15.24
N GLN A 357 -11.22 -13.34 -15.79
CA GLN A 357 -10.16 -12.51 -16.36
C GLN A 357 -9.80 -13.06 -17.74
N ASN A 358 -9.89 -12.20 -18.77
CA ASN A 358 -9.61 -12.53 -20.16
C ASN A 358 -10.36 -13.75 -20.70
N GLY A 359 -11.52 -14.09 -20.13
CA GLY A 359 -12.33 -15.25 -20.54
C GLY A 359 -12.33 -16.39 -19.52
N ASP A 360 -11.27 -16.54 -18.74
CA ASP A 360 -11.13 -17.62 -17.76
C ASP A 360 -11.81 -17.30 -16.44
N TRP A 361 -12.54 -18.27 -15.90
CA TRP A 361 -13.20 -18.16 -14.60
C TRP A 361 -12.37 -18.82 -13.50
N ALA A 362 -12.17 -18.10 -12.42
CA ALA A 362 -11.47 -18.57 -11.25
C ALA A 362 -12.30 -18.34 -9.99
N PRO A 363 -12.65 -19.40 -9.25
CA PRO A 363 -13.28 -19.28 -7.95
C PRO A 363 -12.27 -18.87 -6.89
N GLY A 364 -12.77 -18.21 -5.84
CA GLY A 364 -12.02 -17.91 -4.64
C GLY A 364 -12.94 -17.91 -3.43
N GLY A 365 -12.36 -17.95 -2.26
CA GLY A 365 -13.11 -17.92 -1.04
C GLY A 365 -12.27 -17.65 0.18
N ARG A 366 -12.92 -17.25 1.25
CA ARG A 366 -12.29 -17.00 2.54
C ARG A 366 -13.23 -17.37 3.67
N LEU A 367 -12.66 -17.98 4.67
CA LEU A 367 -13.33 -18.27 5.93
C LEU A 367 -12.46 -17.75 7.07
N ARG A 368 -13.01 -16.90 7.94
CA ARG A 368 -12.33 -16.41 9.14
C ARG A 368 -13.23 -16.54 10.34
N TRP A 369 -12.71 -17.17 11.36
CA TRP A 369 -13.31 -17.21 12.68
C TRP A 369 -12.44 -16.43 13.65
N GLU A 370 -13.06 -15.66 14.56
CA GLU A 370 -12.36 -14.93 15.62
C GLU A 370 -13.25 -14.89 16.87
N SER A 371 -12.64 -15.22 18.01
CA SER A 371 -13.29 -15.08 19.31
C SER A 371 -13.16 -13.65 19.84
N THR A 372 -14.21 -13.19 20.50
CA THR A 372 -14.24 -11.88 21.19
C THR A 372 -14.28 -12.03 22.71
N LEU A 373 -13.90 -13.17 23.26
CA LEU A 373 -13.72 -13.37 24.70
C LEU A 373 -12.67 -12.38 25.21
N SER A 374 -12.92 -11.76 26.35
CA SER A 374 -12.32 -10.49 26.78
C SER A 374 -10.79 -10.39 26.74
N SER A 375 -10.08 -11.41 27.23
CA SER A 375 -8.62 -11.38 27.38
C SER A 375 -7.89 -12.27 26.38
N ILE A 376 -8.58 -13.30 25.84
CA ILE A 376 -8.02 -14.27 24.91
C ILE A 376 -8.83 -14.24 23.62
N ARG A 377 -8.18 -13.92 22.51
CA ARG A 377 -8.83 -13.77 21.20
C ARG A 377 -8.15 -14.65 20.15
N PRO A 378 -8.44 -15.94 20.15
CA PRO A 378 -7.97 -16.82 19.08
C PRO A 378 -8.66 -16.47 17.77
N TYR A 379 -7.92 -16.63 16.67
CA TYR A 379 -8.46 -16.53 15.32
C TYR A 379 -7.88 -17.63 14.42
N LEU A 380 -8.65 -17.99 13.42
CA LEU A 380 -8.25 -18.88 12.34
C LEU A 380 -8.77 -18.30 11.02
N GLU A 381 -7.94 -18.31 10.01
CA GLU A 381 -8.28 -17.84 8.67
C GLU A 381 -7.80 -18.82 7.63
N LEU A 382 -8.67 -19.14 6.67
CA LEU A 382 -8.39 -19.90 5.47
C LEU A 382 -8.80 -19.08 4.27
N SER A 383 -7.96 -19.00 3.25
CA SER A 383 -8.31 -18.30 2.00
C SER A 383 -7.73 -19.02 0.79
N HIS A 384 -8.48 -18.94 -0.31
CA HIS A 384 -8.07 -19.38 -1.63
C HIS A 384 -8.44 -18.28 -2.63
N SER A 385 -7.49 -17.87 -3.45
CA SER A 385 -7.71 -16.82 -4.44
C SER A 385 -6.92 -17.10 -5.72
N ALA A 386 -7.48 -16.75 -6.85
CA ALA A 386 -6.71 -16.69 -8.08
C ALA A 386 -5.58 -15.66 -7.95
N ALA A 387 -4.39 -16.01 -8.36
CA ALA A 387 -3.29 -15.08 -8.45
C ALA A 387 -3.58 -14.01 -9.50
N PRO A 388 -3.24 -12.74 -9.27
CA PRO A 388 -3.46 -11.69 -10.24
C PRO A 388 -2.56 -11.92 -11.46
N SER A 389 -3.16 -12.05 -12.64
CA SER A 389 -2.39 -12.19 -13.88
C SER A 389 -1.54 -10.94 -14.13
N PRO A 390 -0.29 -11.12 -14.53
CA PRO A 390 0.57 -10.00 -14.90
C PRO A 390 0.02 -9.35 -16.18
N LEU A 391 0.28 -8.06 -16.30
CA LEU A 391 0.06 -7.34 -17.54
C LEU A 391 1.40 -7.24 -18.23
N THR A 392 1.46 -7.67 -19.48
CA THR A 392 2.64 -7.63 -20.33
C THR A 392 2.40 -6.62 -21.43
N GLY A 393 3.40 -5.89 -21.87
CA GLY A 393 3.22 -4.98 -22.97
C GLY A 393 4.14 -3.77 -23.04
N TRP A 394 5.30 -3.82 -22.40
CA TRP A 394 6.28 -2.75 -22.55
C TRP A 394 7.52 -3.19 -23.35
N GLY A 395 7.30 -3.69 -24.58
CA GLY A 395 8.32 -3.88 -25.61
C GLY A 395 9.65 -4.47 -25.11
N GLU A 396 10.74 -3.72 -25.26
CA GLU A 396 12.10 -4.18 -24.98
C GLU A 396 12.38 -4.51 -23.52
N TYR A 397 11.66 -3.90 -22.58
CA TYR A 397 11.94 -4.04 -21.14
C TYR A 397 11.09 -5.09 -20.44
N LEU A 398 10.00 -5.49 -21.03
CA LEU A 398 9.08 -6.46 -20.45
C LEU A 398 8.73 -7.49 -21.52
N VAL A 399 9.49 -8.57 -21.53
CA VAL A 399 9.34 -9.64 -22.50
C VAL A 399 8.14 -10.49 -22.12
N ASP A 400 7.31 -10.82 -23.10
CA ASP A 400 6.17 -11.71 -22.91
C ASP A 400 6.67 -13.08 -22.45
N GLY A 401 6.20 -13.50 -21.28
CA GLY A 401 6.34 -14.86 -20.78
C GLY A 401 4.97 -15.53 -20.76
N MET A 402 4.95 -16.83 -20.76
CA MET A 402 3.71 -17.57 -20.50
C MET A 402 3.41 -17.52 -19.01
N ALA A 403 2.40 -16.75 -18.62
CA ALA A 403 1.83 -16.83 -17.29
C ALA A 403 0.61 -17.73 -17.34
N GLU A 404 0.67 -18.86 -16.71
CA GLU A 404 -0.49 -19.71 -16.46
C GLU A 404 -1.41 -19.07 -15.44
N SER A 405 -2.68 -19.49 -15.41
CA SER A 405 -3.60 -19.08 -14.35
C SER A 405 -3.16 -19.67 -13.03
N GLY A 406 -2.66 -18.82 -12.14
CA GLY A 406 -2.18 -19.24 -10.84
C GLY A 406 -3.20 -19.11 -9.73
N SER A 407 -2.95 -19.78 -8.63
CA SER A 407 -3.76 -19.66 -7.41
C SER A 407 -2.90 -19.63 -6.16
N ILE A 408 -3.43 -19.04 -5.09
CA ILE A 408 -2.79 -18.97 -3.79
C ILE A 408 -3.76 -19.41 -2.71
N THR A 409 -3.35 -20.40 -1.95
CA THR A 409 -4.08 -20.91 -0.78
C THR A 409 -3.30 -20.57 0.47
N GLN A 410 -3.95 -19.97 1.46
CA GLN A 410 -3.33 -19.60 2.72
C GLN A 410 -4.13 -20.10 3.90
N ALA A 411 -3.43 -20.50 4.94
CA ALA A 411 -3.98 -20.70 6.28
C ALA A 411 -3.15 -19.88 7.28
N SER A 412 -3.82 -19.18 8.16
CA SER A 412 -3.17 -18.46 9.27
C SER A 412 -4.00 -18.54 10.54
N GLY A 413 -3.34 -18.54 11.67
CA GLY A 413 -4.00 -18.57 12.96
C GLY A 413 -3.13 -17.96 14.05
N GLY A 414 -3.75 -17.57 15.14
CA GLY A 414 -3.04 -16.99 16.26
C GLY A 414 -3.95 -16.76 17.46
N VAL A 415 -3.34 -16.28 18.53
CA VAL A 415 -4.04 -15.99 19.79
C VAL A 415 -3.63 -14.60 20.26
N GLY A 416 -4.58 -13.67 20.29
CA GLY A 416 -4.39 -12.36 20.93
C GLY A 416 -4.61 -12.46 22.44
N LEU A 417 -3.59 -12.14 23.21
CA LEU A 417 -3.65 -12.04 24.67
C LEU A 417 -3.62 -10.57 25.05
N HIS A 418 -4.64 -10.10 25.75
CA HIS A 418 -4.78 -8.70 26.17
C HIS A 418 -4.80 -8.60 27.71
N MET A 419 -3.83 -7.91 28.26
CA MET A 419 -3.66 -7.70 29.70
C MET A 419 -3.47 -6.20 29.98
N GLY A 420 -4.57 -5.47 30.12
CA GLY A 420 -4.54 -4.02 30.30
C GLY A 420 -3.90 -3.31 29.10
N ARG A 421 -2.73 -2.69 29.30
CA ARG A 421 -1.97 -1.97 28.27
C ARG A 421 -1.04 -2.87 27.45
N PHE A 422 -0.91 -4.12 27.82
CA PHE A 422 -0.04 -5.08 27.18
C PHE A 422 -0.85 -6.02 26.31
N SER A 423 -0.44 -6.22 25.07
CA SER A 423 -1.00 -7.26 24.22
C SER A 423 0.11 -8.04 23.51
N VAL A 424 -0.08 -9.36 23.47
CA VAL A 424 0.81 -10.29 22.78
C VAL A 424 -0.02 -11.11 21.83
N GLN A 425 0.45 -11.27 20.62
CA GLN A 425 -0.22 -12.06 19.59
C GLN A 425 0.78 -12.98 18.90
N PRO A 426 1.03 -14.19 19.42
CA PRO A 426 1.67 -15.24 18.64
C PRO A 426 0.76 -15.64 17.48
N TYR A 427 1.38 -15.91 16.32
CA TYR A 427 0.67 -16.34 15.11
C TYR A 427 1.52 -17.29 14.31
N GLY A 428 0.87 -18.07 13.45
CA GLY A 428 1.50 -18.92 12.45
C GLY A 428 0.76 -18.85 11.13
N PHE A 429 1.47 -19.19 10.05
CA PHE A 429 0.89 -19.20 8.72
C PHE A 429 1.54 -20.27 7.84
N VAL A 430 0.80 -20.68 6.83
CA VAL A 430 1.28 -21.44 5.68
C VAL A 430 0.60 -20.87 4.44
N ALA A 431 1.35 -20.73 3.35
CA ALA A 431 0.82 -20.30 2.07
C ALA A 431 1.40 -21.16 0.96
N ASN A 432 0.54 -21.65 0.09
CA ASN A 432 0.90 -22.41 -1.11
C ASN A 432 0.52 -21.58 -2.34
N ALA A 433 1.50 -21.22 -3.13
CA ALA A 433 1.37 -20.55 -4.39
C ALA A 433 1.55 -21.57 -5.51
N GLN A 434 0.56 -21.73 -6.40
CA GLN A 434 0.61 -22.61 -7.55
C GLN A 434 0.56 -21.76 -8.81
N ASN A 435 1.57 -21.89 -9.67
CA ASN A 435 1.73 -21.13 -10.91
C ASN A 435 1.53 -19.61 -10.69
N ALA A 436 1.99 -19.10 -9.52
CA ALA A 436 1.83 -17.70 -9.19
C ALA A 436 2.74 -16.84 -10.08
N PRO A 437 2.18 -15.87 -10.83
CA PRO A 437 2.97 -15.09 -11.76
C PRO A 437 3.86 -14.10 -11.02
N ASP A 438 5.12 -14.02 -11.45
CA ASP A 438 6.11 -13.07 -10.98
C ASP A 438 6.92 -12.53 -12.16
N TYR A 439 7.88 -11.66 -11.89
CA TYR A 439 8.81 -11.13 -12.88
C TYR A 439 10.23 -11.57 -12.54
N ARG A 440 10.95 -12.08 -13.52
CA ARG A 440 12.35 -12.51 -13.39
C ARG A 440 13.26 -11.73 -14.33
N GLU A 441 14.38 -11.26 -13.80
CA GLU A 441 15.43 -10.63 -14.59
C GLU A 441 16.08 -11.67 -15.51
N ILE A 442 16.13 -11.36 -16.82
CA ILE A 442 16.86 -12.18 -17.80
C ILE A 442 18.27 -11.65 -17.93
N ILE A 443 18.36 -10.36 -18.19
CA ILE A 443 19.58 -9.56 -18.27
C ILE A 443 19.29 -8.20 -17.62
N ILE A 444 20.31 -7.42 -17.33
CA ILE A 444 20.15 -6.06 -16.82
C ILE A 444 19.18 -5.28 -17.73
N ASP A 445 18.18 -4.65 -17.12
CA ASP A 445 17.13 -3.86 -17.78
C ASP A 445 16.12 -4.66 -18.63
N SER A 446 16.11 -5.99 -18.56
CA SER A 446 15.09 -6.82 -19.20
C SER A 446 14.53 -7.88 -18.27
N VAL A 447 13.21 -7.99 -18.21
CA VAL A 447 12.51 -8.98 -17.37
C VAL A 447 11.47 -9.74 -18.17
N GLN A 448 11.22 -10.97 -17.77
CA GLN A 448 10.13 -11.80 -18.28
C GLN A 448 9.15 -12.15 -17.18
N VAL A 449 7.92 -12.44 -17.59
CA VAL A 449 6.93 -13.05 -16.71
C VAL A 449 7.23 -14.53 -16.55
N VAL A 450 7.23 -14.99 -15.31
CA VAL A 450 7.40 -16.40 -14.94
C VAL A 450 6.24 -16.84 -14.07
N SER A 451 5.94 -18.12 -14.06
CA SER A 451 4.97 -18.73 -13.15
C SER A 451 5.71 -19.66 -12.20
N ASP A 452 5.66 -19.37 -10.90
CA ASP A 452 6.36 -20.13 -9.88
C ASP A 452 5.37 -20.86 -8.96
N THR A 453 5.77 -22.08 -8.55
CA THR A 453 5.05 -22.89 -7.55
C THR A 453 5.95 -23.06 -6.34
N TYR A 454 5.48 -22.61 -5.19
CA TYR A 454 6.24 -22.67 -3.95
C TYR A 454 5.31 -22.68 -2.72
N THR A 455 5.84 -23.21 -1.61
CA THR A 455 5.18 -23.18 -0.31
C THR A 455 6.02 -22.41 0.68
N THR A 456 5.39 -21.46 1.38
CA THR A 456 5.99 -20.73 2.48
C THR A 456 5.26 -21.06 3.77
N PHE A 457 5.97 -21.07 4.88
CA PHE A 457 5.41 -21.23 6.22
C PHE A 457 6.19 -20.38 7.21
N GLY A 458 5.59 -20.10 8.33
CA GLY A 458 6.27 -19.31 9.35
C GLY A 458 5.45 -19.13 10.61
N ALA A 459 6.13 -18.59 11.59
CA ALA A 459 5.54 -18.19 12.86
C ALA A 459 6.12 -16.87 13.31
N GLY A 460 5.35 -16.13 14.09
CA GLY A 460 5.80 -14.84 14.57
C GLY A 460 5.09 -14.42 15.85
N ILE A 461 5.51 -13.29 16.35
CA ILE A 461 4.95 -12.67 17.53
C ILE A 461 4.77 -11.18 17.29
N ARG A 462 3.63 -10.67 17.67
CA ARG A 462 3.38 -9.25 17.76
C ARG A 462 3.22 -8.85 19.22
N LEU A 463 3.99 -7.87 19.65
CA LEU A 463 3.89 -7.25 20.96
C LEU A 463 3.40 -5.82 20.80
N ASN A 464 2.53 -5.39 21.71
CA ASN A 464 2.12 -4.00 21.79
C ASN A 464 1.96 -3.61 23.27
N ILE A 465 2.65 -2.56 23.65
CA ILE A 465 2.53 -1.91 24.95
C ILE A 465 1.99 -0.52 24.68
N ALA A 466 0.74 -0.27 25.06
CA ALA A 466 0.10 1.02 24.86
C ALA A 466 0.43 1.97 26.02
N SER A 467 0.82 3.20 25.71
CA SER A 467 0.90 4.28 26.70
C SER A 467 -0.51 4.80 27.05
N GLU A 468 -0.60 5.64 28.04
CA GLU A 468 -1.72 6.59 28.11
C GLU A 468 -1.74 7.47 26.85
N PRO A 469 -2.89 8.04 26.48
CA PRO A 469 -3.00 8.81 25.24
C PRO A 469 -1.92 9.89 25.08
N GLU A 470 -1.55 10.55 26.17
CA GLU A 470 -0.62 11.68 26.13
C GLU A 470 0.67 11.46 26.94
N ARG A 471 0.81 10.36 27.71
CA ARG A 471 1.96 10.15 28.60
C ARG A 471 2.34 8.68 28.69
N GLY A 472 3.63 8.44 28.91
CA GLY A 472 4.19 7.14 29.27
C GLY A 472 4.92 6.45 28.12
N LEU A 473 5.51 5.32 28.47
CA LEU A 473 6.22 4.45 27.53
C LEU A 473 5.23 3.65 26.68
N TYR A 474 5.57 3.46 25.42
CA TYR A 474 4.89 2.54 24.52
C TYR A 474 5.91 1.76 23.70
N ALA A 475 5.54 0.57 23.29
CA ALA A 475 6.38 -0.24 22.42
C ALA A 475 5.50 -1.06 21.46
N THR A 476 5.99 -1.25 20.25
CA THR A 476 5.44 -2.22 19.28
C THR A 476 6.57 -3.05 18.73
N LEU A 477 6.35 -4.34 18.55
CA LEU A 477 7.29 -5.24 17.90
C LEU A 477 6.48 -6.21 17.05
N ASN A 478 6.93 -6.41 15.83
CA ASN A 478 6.48 -7.46 14.93
C ASN A 478 7.72 -8.24 14.50
N SER A 479 7.78 -9.51 14.84
CA SER A 479 8.90 -10.39 14.48
C SER A 479 8.36 -11.68 13.93
N ALA A 480 8.99 -12.20 12.89
CA ALA A 480 8.61 -13.47 12.28
C ALA A 480 9.84 -14.25 11.82
N MET A 481 9.68 -15.56 11.83
CA MET A 481 10.55 -16.52 11.17
C MET A 481 9.77 -17.14 10.02
N THR A 482 10.44 -17.31 8.89
CA THR A 482 9.86 -17.86 7.67
C THR A 482 10.73 -18.97 7.13
N GLY A 483 10.10 -19.93 6.48
CA GLY A 483 10.76 -21.00 5.78
C GLY A 483 10.08 -21.29 4.44
N THR A 484 10.77 -21.95 3.55
CA THR A 484 10.21 -22.43 2.28
C THR A 484 10.40 -23.94 2.17
N GLY A 485 9.47 -24.61 1.49
CA GLY A 485 9.58 -26.05 1.22
C GLY A 485 10.55 -26.39 0.08
N GLU A 486 11.16 -25.41 -0.56
CA GLU A 486 11.97 -25.58 -1.77
C GLU A 486 13.35 -24.94 -1.67
N THR A 487 14.32 -25.52 -2.40
CA THR A 487 15.75 -25.16 -2.30
C THR A 487 16.27 -24.33 -3.48
N LYS A 488 15.41 -23.91 -4.41
CA LYS A 488 15.81 -23.15 -5.62
C LYS A 488 15.44 -21.67 -5.51
N LEU A 489 16.00 -20.85 -6.40
CA LEU A 489 15.75 -19.42 -6.61
C LEU A 489 14.30 -19.12 -7.06
N ASP A 490 13.33 -19.66 -6.35
CA ASP A 490 11.92 -19.43 -6.57
C ASP A 490 11.48 -18.18 -5.79
N ALA A 491 10.36 -17.61 -6.15
CA ALA A 491 9.85 -16.40 -5.51
C ALA A 491 9.75 -16.51 -3.97
N GLY A 492 9.54 -17.71 -3.43
CA GLY A 492 9.50 -17.99 -2.00
C GLY A 492 10.86 -17.91 -1.29
N CYS A 493 11.97 -18.11 -2.00
CA CYS A 493 13.32 -18.08 -1.41
C CYS A 493 13.89 -16.66 -1.26
N LEU A 494 13.21 -15.65 -1.79
CA LEU A 494 13.65 -14.25 -1.80
C LEU A 494 13.21 -13.47 -0.56
N PHE A 495 13.04 -14.14 0.55
CA PHE A 495 12.52 -13.62 1.80
C PHE A 495 13.51 -13.92 2.93
N PRO A 496 13.74 -13.03 3.90
CA PRO A 496 14.62 -13.33 5.00
C PRO A 496 14.03 -14.43 5.88
N GLU A 497 14.87 -15.37 6.34
CA GLU A 497 14.45 -16.41 7.28
C GLU A 497 13.95 -15.84 8.61
N TRP A 498 14.50 -14.69 8.98
CA TRP A 498 14.08 -13.96 10.16
C TRP A 498 14.07 -12.45 9.89
N PHE A 499 13.04 -11.80 10.36
CA PHE A 499 12.96 -10.34 10.32
C PHE A 499 12.16 -9.80 11.50
N SER A 500 12.44 -8.55 11.85
CA SER A 500 11.64 -7.82 12.82
C SER A 500 11.51 -6.36 12.47
N SER A 501 10.43 -5.75 12.93
CA SER A 501 10.21 -4.31 12.91
C SER A 501 9.56 -3.88 14.21
N GLY A 502 9.92 -2.71 14.73
CA GLY A 502 9.36 -2.24 15.97
C GLY A 502 9.61 -0.78 16.24
N ARG A 503 8.96 -0.32 17.27
CA ARG A 503 9.07 1.05 17.78
C ARG A 503 9.03 1.03 19.29
N LEU A 504 9.95 1.75 19.92
CA LEU A 504 9.96 2.03 21.36
C LEU A 504 9.91 3.54 21.55
N GLY A 505 8.96 4.04 22.30
CA GLY A 505 8.79 5.47 22.44
C GLY A 505 8.26 5.91 23.80
N PHE A 506 8.32 7.19 24.00
CA PHE A 506 7.86 7.87 25.20
C PHE A 506 7.06 9.11 24.83
N LYS A 507 5.88 9.25 25.44
CA LYS A 507 5.02 10.44 25.32
C LYS A 507 5.06 11.24 26.60
N ALA A 508 5.08 12.57 26.48
CA ALA A 508 5.01 13.50 27.60
C ALA A 508 4.22 14.75 27.23
N VAL A 509 3.59 15.33 28.24
CA VAL A 509 2.99 16.66 28.15
C VAL A 509 3.77 17.59 29.03
N LEU A 510 4.37 18.60 28.43
CA LEU A 510 5.26 19.56 29.05
C LEU A 510 4.61 20.96 29.04
N PHE A 511 5.13 21.86 29.89
CA PHE A 511 4.72 23.26 29.96
C PHE A 511 3.19 23.42 30.13
N THR A 512 2.62 22.73 31.14
CA THR A 512 1.17 22.78 31.46
C THR A 512 0.20 22.46 30.32
N GLY A 513 0.69 21.72 29.29
CA GLY A 513 -0.13 21.29 28.16
C GLY A 513 0.23 21.94 26.83
N ASP A 514 1.12 22.94 26.82
CA ASP A 514 1.46 23.66 25.59
C ASP A 514 2.33 22.84 24.62
N LEU A 515 3.09 21.86 25.13
CA LEU A 515 3.92 20.97 24.30
C LEU A 515 3.60 19.50 24.59
N ARG A 516 3.10 18.80 23.60
CA ARG A 516 2.96 17.33 23.58
C ARG A 516 4.15 16.74 22.87
N LEU A 517 5.02 16.08 23.59
CA LEU A 517 6.24 15.45 23.08
C LEU A 517 6.01 13.97 22.84
N ASN A 518 6.48 13.46 21.71
CA ASN A 518 6.59 12.04 21.40
C ASN A 518 7.99 11.76 20.84
N ALA A 519 8.81 11.06 21.61
CA ALA A 519 10.14 10.66 21.18
C ALA A 519 10.20 9.13 21.07
N SER A 520 10.75 8.62 19.98
CA SER A 520 10.81 7.17 19.74
C SER A 520 11.98 6.76 18.87
N VAL A 521 12.44 5.53 19.10
CA VAL A 521 13.35 4.82 18.22
C VAL A 521 12.51 3.80 17.42
N ARG A 522 12.66 3.82 16.12
CA ARG A 522 12.13 2.81 15.20
C ARG A 522 13.26 1.92 14.75
N GLY A 523 12.99 0.63 14.64
CA GLY A 523 13.99 -0.33 14.21
C GLY A 523 13.41 -1.38 13.30
N ARG A 524 14.26 -1.88 12.43
CA ARG A 524 14.01 -3.08 11.62
C ARG A 524 15.29 -3.86 11.47
N SER A 525 15.16 -5.18 11.36
CA SER A 525 16.30 -6.08 11.18
C SER A 525 15.88 -7.28 10.33
N TRP A 526 16.85 -7.88 9.66
CA TRP A 526 16.65 -9.00 8.76
C TRP A 526 17.87 -9.91 8.74
N SER A 527 17.64 -11.21 8.52
CA SER A 527 18.69 -12.18 8.25
C SER A 527 19.26 -12.02 6.83
N ALA A 528 20.39 -12.63 6.56
CA ALA A 528 20.91 -12.75 5.21
C ALA A 528 19.87 -13.42 4.29
N MET A 529 19.76 -12.95 3.05
CA MET A 529 18.79 -13.45 2.09
C MET A 529 19.25 -13.22 0.65
N ILE A 530 18.76 -14.04 -0.26
CA ILE A 530 18.73 -13.67 -1.67
C ILE A 530 17.55 -12.71 -1.83
N SER A 531 17.84 -11.44 -2.06
CA SER A 531 16.80 -10.42 -2.14
C SER A 531 16.37 -10.15 -3.58
N ARG A 532 15.26 -9.44 -3.73
CA ARG A 532 14.75 -9.01 -5.03
C ARG A 532 15.60 -7.90 -5.63
N ALA A 533 15.84 -7.99 -6.92
CA ALA A 533 16.56 -6.97 -7.68
C ALA A 533 15.62 -5.87 -8.18
N LEU A 534 16.11 -4.65 -8.35
CA LEU A 534 15.35 -3.56 -8.96
C LEU A 534 15.48 -3.62 -10.48
N HIS A 535 14.36 -3.69 -11.16
CA HIS A 535 14.28 -3.43 -12.59
C HIS A 535 14.10 -1.92 -12.83
N ALA A 536 15.18 -1.25 -13.15
CA ALA A 536 15.23 0.21 -13.23
C ALA A 536 14.20 0.82 -14.21
N PRO A 537 13.92 0.25 -15.40
CA PRO A 537 12.93 0.77 -16.33
C PRO A 537 11.52 0.85 -15.74
N THR A 538 11.01 -0.20 -15.12
CA THR A 538 9.66 -0.27 -14.57
C THR A 538 9.56 0.18 -13.12
N GLY A 539 10.65 0.03 -12.34
CA GLY A 539 10.66 0.20 -10.90
C GLY A 539 10.06 -0.99 -10.15
N LEU A 540 9.99 -2.15 -10.78
CA LEU A 540 9.60 -3.39 -10.12
C LEU A 540 10.76 -3.97 -9.33
N LEU A 541 10.44 -4.62 -8.23
CA LEU A 541 11.33 -5.54 -7.54
C LEU A 541 11.04 -6.96 -8.04
N VAL A 542 12.02 -7.55 -8.72
CA VAL A 542 11.89 -8.78 -9.51
C VAL A 542 12.77 -9.89 -8.94
N ILE A 543 12.54 -11.12 -9.36
CA ILE A 543 13.43 -12.24 -9.06
C ILE A 543 14.77 -11.95 -9.77
N PRO A 544 15.90 -11.95 -9.05
CA PRO A 544 17.20 -11.66 -9.64
C PRO A 544 17.65 -12.76 -10.61
N SER A 545 18.57 -12.43 -11.50
CA SER A 545 19.35 -13.45 -12.22
C SER A 545 20.21 -14.24 -11.23
N ALA A 546 20.59 -15.47 -11.61
CA ALA A 546 21.33 -16.40 -10.74
C ALA A 546 22.71 -15.89 -10.26
N GLU A 547 23.22 -14.82 -10.86
CA GLU A 547 24.55 -14.24 -10.58
C GLU A 547 24.56 -13.20 -9.46
N ARG A 548 23.40 -12.84 -8.87
CA ARG A 548 23.31 -11.81 -7.85
C ARG A 548 23.80 -12.27 -6.48
N THR A 549 24.58 -11.42 -5.83
CA THR A 549 25.10 -11.65 -4.48
C THR A 549 23.98 -11.59 -3.44
N PRO A 550 23.95 -12.50 -2.46
CA PRO A 550 23.04 -12.37 -1.32
C PRO A 550 23.25 -11.05 -0.57
N VAL A 551 22.19 -10.52 -0.02
CA VAL A 551 22.20 -9.40 0.92
C VAL A 551 22.52 -9.93 2.31
N ASP A 552 23.46 -9.30 3.00
CA ASP A 552 23.87 -9.68 4.35
C ASP A 552 22.78 -9.39 5.39
N ALA A 553 22.85 -10.12 6.51
CA ALA A 553 22.06 -9.81 7.69
C ALA A 553 22.39 -8.42 8.20
N SER A 554 21.37 -7.62 8.49
CA SER A 554 21.57 -6.24 8.89
C SER A 554 20.38 -5.67 9.65
N TYR A 555 20.48 -4.40 10.03
CA TYR A 555 19.44 -3.65 10.71
C TYR A 555 19.50 -2.17 10.34
N ALA A 556 18.40 -1.45 10.57
CA ALA A 556 18.31 0.00 10.45
C ALA A 556 17.57 0.57 11.66
N LEU A 557 18.09 1.64 12.22
CA LEU A 557 17.50 2.35 13.36
C LEU A 557 17.26 3.81 13.00
N ASP A 558 16.09 4.32 13.36
CA ASP A 558 15.71 5.73 13.18
C ASP A 558 15.30 6.32 14.52
N LEU A 559 15.70 7.57 14.77
CA LEU A 559 15.21 8.37 15.88
C LEU A 559 14.13 9.33 15.36
N VAL A 560 12.99 9.35 16.02
CA VAL A 560 11.85 10.21 15.68
C VAL A 560 11.46 11.03 16.89
N VAL A 561 11.45 12.34 16.75
CA VAL A 561 11.00 13.28 17.79
C VAL A 561 9.91 14.17 17.20
N GLU A 562 8.79 14.23 17.86
CA GLU A 562 7.60 15.01 17.47
C GLU A 562 7.17 15.90 18.62
N GLY A 563 6.89 17.15 18.31
CA GLY A 563 6.35 18.13 19.24
C GLY A 563 5.04 18.71 18.73
N GLY A 564 3.94 18.44 19.43
CA GLY A 564 2.65 19.09 19.17
C GLY A 564 2.58 20.40 19.96
N ILE A 565 2.54 21.53 19.27
CA ILE A 565 2.43 22.88 19.85
C ILE A 565 1.11 23.47 19.40
N ARG A 566 0.13 23.55 20.31
CA ARG A 566 -1.25 23.94 19.96
C ARG A 566 -1.82 23.08 18.82
N THR A 567 -2.01 23.67 17.65
CA THR A 567 -2.52 22.97 16.46
C THR A 567 -1.41 22.46 15.52
N ALA A 568 -0.18 22.94 15.67
CA ALA A 568 0.93 22.56 14.81
C ALA A 568 1.68 21.36 15.40
N THR A 569 2.21 20.50 14.54
CA THR A 569 3.15 19.44 14.90
C THR A 569 4.47 19.67 14.17
N VAL A 570 5.54 19.77 14.93
CA VAL A 570 6.91 19.83 14.42
C VAL A 570 7.55 18.47 14.64
N TYR A 571 8.30 17.97 13.69
CA TYR A 571 9.00 16.70 13.85
C TYR A 571 10.40 16.74 13.28
N ILE A 572 11.28 15.93 13.87
CA ILE A 572 12.64 15.64 13.40
C ILE A 572 12.77 14.12 13.33
N ILE A 573 13.25 13.62 12.20
CA ILE A 573 13.57 12.22 12.00
C ILE A 573 15.04 12.12 11.62
N TYR A 574 15.77 11.30 12.35
CA TYR A 574 17.16 10.97 12.05
C TYR A 574 17.20 9.50 11.66
N GLU A 575 17.39 9.25 10.36
CA GLU A 575 17.28 7.92 9.76
C GLU A 575 18.62 7.22 9.67
N ASN A 576 18.58 5.88 9.76
CA ASN A 576 19.71 4.98 9.63
C ASN A 576 20.91 5.40 10.50
N ILE A 577 20.62 5.73 11.76
CA ILE A 577 21.58 6.37 12.70
C ILE A 577 22.86 5.55 12.96
N THR A 578 22.83 4.26 12.69
CA THR A 578 23.97 3.36 12.87
C THR A 578 24.84 3.21 11.64
N SER A 579 24.36 3.62 10.46
CA SER A 579 25.11 3.52 9.21
C SER A 579 26.33 4.45 9.22
N GLY A 580 27.48 3.98 8.72
CA GLY A 580 28.73 4.73 8.68
C GLY A 580 29.37 4.94 10.05
N THR A 581 28.92 4.22 11.08
CA THR A 581 29.53 4.20 12.42
C THR A 581 30.47 3.00 12.57
N ARG A 582 31.16 2.92 13.71
CA ARG A 582 31.95 1.72 14.07
C ARG A 582 31.10 0.44 14.22
N LEU A 583 29.78 0.59 14.39
CA LEU A 583 28.86 -0.54 14.53
C LEU A 583 28.46 -1.13 13.16
N MET A 584 28.51 -0.33 12.10
CA MET A 584 28.06 -0.72 10.78
C MET A 584 28.64 0.19 9.71
N SER A 585 29.32 -0.36 8.70
CA SER A 585 29.81 0.40 7.55
C SER A 585 28.65 0.86 6.63
N GLY A 586 27.66 0.01 6.42
CA GLY A 586 26.47 0.28 5.61
C GLY A 586 25.53 -0.92 5.62
N ASN A 587 24.37 -0.77 5.02
CA ASN A 587 23.36 -1.81 4.91
C ASN A 587 22.57 -1.70 3.60
N GLU A 588 21.96 -2.80 3.16
CA GLU A 588 21.10 -2.84 1.99
C GLU A 588 19.97 -3.86 2.18
N LEU A 589 18.86 -3.64 1.46
CA LEU A 589 17.73 -4.55 1.38
C LEU A 589 17.50 -5.05 -0.05
N VAL A 590 17.97 -4.29 -1.02
CA VAL A 590 17.91 -4.61 -2.45
C VAL A 590 19.35 -4.64 -2.95
N PRO A 591 19.79 -5.71 -3.61
CA PRO A 591 21.16 -5.85 -4.10
C PRO A 591 21.58 -4.65 -4.96
N ASP A 592 22.79 -4.15 -4.75
CA ASP A 592 23.38 -3.00 -5.43
C ASP A 592 22.73 -1.65 -5.13
N TYR A 593 21.86 -1.59 -4.11
CA TYR A 593 21.22 -0.35 -3.67
C TYR A 593 21.38 -0.17 -2.16
N PRO A 594 22.54 0.32 -1.70
CA PRO A 594 22.76 0.59 -0.30
C PRO A 594 21.71 1.57 0.25
N LEU A 595 21.24 1.29 1.46
CA LEU A 595 20.41 2.26 2.17
C LEU A 595 21.23 3.55 2.37
N PRO A 596 20.59 4.73 2.35
CA PRO A 596 21.26 5.99 2.61
C PRO A 596 22.07 5.95 3.91
N ALA A 597 23.19 6.65 3.93
CA ALA A 597 23.90 6.92 5.17
C ALA A 597 22.99 7.66 6.15
N GLN A 598 23.52 7.99 7.32
CA GLN A 598 22.78 8.80 8.30
C GLN A 598 22.20 10.05 7.64
N GLN A 599 20.89 10.23 7.74
CA GLN A 599 20.24 11.40 7.19
C GLN A 599 19.16 11.94 8.14
N TRP A 600 18.95 13.23 8.08
CA TRP A 600 17.96 13.89 8.88
C TRP A 600 16.86 14.51 8.02
N ARG A 601 15.66 14.52 8.55
CA ARG A 601 14.50 15.22 7.99
C ARG A 601 13.80 15.96 9.12
N PHE A 602 13.36 17.17 8.84
CA PHE A 602 12.47 17.90 9.73
C PHE A 602 11.24 18.37 8.97
N GLY A 603 10.14 18.57 9.67
CA GLY A 603 8.96 19.12 9.05
C GLY A 603 8.00 19.73 10.04
N VAL A 604 7.05 20.45 9.47
CA VAL A 604 5.95 21.09 10.17
C VAL A 604 4.64 20.68 9.52
N TYR A 605 3.76 20.13 10.30
CA TYR A 605 2.38 19.86 9.94
C TYR A 605 1.48 20.84 10.68
N TRP A 606 0.73 21.63 9.94
CA TRP A 606 -0.08 22.70 10.51
C TRP A 606 -1.50 22.69 9.96
N PRO A 607 -2.47 22.08 10.67
CA PRO A 607 -3.88 22.25 10.38
C PRO A 607 -4.37 23.61 10.90
N ILE A 608 -4.91 24.41 10.00
CA ILE A 608 -5.48 25.73 10.27
C ILE A 608 -7.01 25.61 10.09
N ALA A 609 -7.73 25.66 11.18
CA ALA A 609 -9.19 25.76 11.16
C ALA A 609 -9.58 27.24 11.32
N ASN A 610 -10.31 27.78 10.36
CA ASN A 610 -10.81 29.16 10.39
C ASN A 610 -12.24 29.21 10.93
#